data_1302a61aafeba4c69f4ae21d3b001ce1
#
_entry.id   1302a61aafeba4c69f4ae21d3b001ce1
#
_cell.length_a   1.000
_cell.length_b   1.000
_cell.length_c   1.000
_cell.angle_alpha   90.00
_cell.angle_beta   90.00
_cell.angle_gamma   90.00
#
_symmetry.space_group_name_H-M   'P 1'
#
loop_
_entity.id
_entity.type
_entity.pdbx_description
1 polymer ?
#
loop_
_entity_poly.entity_id
_entity_poly.type
_entity_poly.pdbx_seq_one_letter_code
_entity_poly.pdbx_strand_id
1 'polypeptide(L)'
;MEILRIEPTPSPNTMKVVLSYTREDKLSNTYKKVEETQPRFINQLLSIDGITSIFHVMNFLAVDKAPKADWEVILPDIKAAFSDANKVLESVNEPQIDNHFGEIKAELLTFKGIPYQIKLTSAGQELREQLPQTYVDHMTQAQTAHDNIVFMRKWLDLGNRYGNIQEVMDGVLEEVLATYPESQLPVLVKHALEENHATNNYHFYRHVSLDEYHATDNWKTRLRMLNHFPKPTFEDIPLLDLALSDEKVPVRRQAIVLLGMFESKEILPYLY
;
A
#
# COMPACT_ATOMS: atom_id res chain seq x y z
N MET A 1 2.44 10.29 -23.59
CA MET A 1 3.09 10.03 -22.28
C MET A 1 3.22 11.36 -21.58
N GLU A 2 2.70 11.47 -20.34
CA GLU A 2 2.61 12.73 -19.61
C GLU A 2 3.17 12.54 -18.20
N ILE A 3 3.61 13.65 -17.60
CA ILE A 3 3.96 13.69 -16.18
C ILE A 3 2.66 13.85 -15.40
N LEU A 4 2.33 12.89 -14.55
CA LEU A 4 1.19 12.97 -13.63
C LEU A 4 1.53 13.82 -12.41
N ARG A 5 2.74 13.65 -11.86
CA ARG A 5 3.21 14.41 -10.69
C ARG A 5 4.73 14.32 -10.53
N ILE A 6 5.30 15.29 -9.82
CA ILE A 6 6.70 15.31 -9.43
C ILE A 6 6.74 15.46 -7.92
N GLU A 7 7.47 14.56 -7.26
CA GLU A 7 7.55 14.47 -5.80
C GLU A 7 9.00 14.57 -5.32
N PRO A 8 9.28 15.33 -4.26
CA PRO A 8 10.59 15.30 -3.64
C PRO A 8 10.83 13.92 -2.99
N THR A 9 12.08 13.50 -2.99
CA THR A 9 12.52 12.32 -2.26
C THR A 9 13.30 12.72 -1.00
N PRO A 10 13.63 11.79 -0.09
CA PRO A 10 14.51 12.09 1.05
C PRO A 10 15.90 12.61 0.63
N SER A 11 16.34 12.31 -0.60
CA SER A 11 17.57 12.87 -1.15
C SER A 11 17.30 14.25 -1.78
N PRO A 12 18.02 15.31 -1.40
CA PRO A 12 17.84 16.63 -1.98
C PRO A 12 18.26 16.71 -3.46
N ASN A 13 19.00 15.71 -3.94
CA ASN A 13 19.48 15.64 -5.32
C ASN A 13 18.61 14.75 -6.22
N THR A 14 17.53 14.18 -5.70
CA THR A 14 16.67 13.24 -6.44
C THR A 14 15.23 13.70 -6.41
N MET A 15 14.55 13.72 -7.57
CA MET A 15 13.10 13.91 -7.70
C MET A 15 12.47 12.67 -8.31
N LYS A 16 11.30 12.29 -7.79
CA LYS A 16 10.47 11.23 -8.35
C LYS A 16 9.48 11.85 -9.33
N VAL A 17 9.55 11.45 -10.59
CA VAL A 17 8.64 11.85 -11.66
C VAL A 17 7.73 10.67 -11.96
N VAL A 18 6.44 10.80 -11.72
CA VAL A 18 5.44 9.78 -12.01
C VAL A 18 4.84 10.05 -13.39
N LEU A 19 4.84 9.03 -14.23
CA LEU A 19 4.41 9.08 -15.62
C LEU A 19 3.03 8.45 -15.80
N SER A 20 2.30 8.89 -16.84
CA SER A 20 1.09 8.21 -17.32
C SER A 20 1.40 6.91 -18.10
N TYR A 21 2.66 6.54 -18.24
CA TYR A 21 3.13 5.35 -18.94
C TYR A 21 3.77 4.38 -17.95
N THR A 22 3.41 3.10 -18.06
CA THR A 22 4.01 2.01 -17.29
C THR A 22 4.80 1.08 -18.22
N ARG A 23 5.99 0.68 -17.82
CA ARG A 23 6.81 -0.28 -18.57
C ARG A 23 6.19 -1.67 -18.52
N GLU A 24 6.03 -2.28 -19.68
CA GLU A 24 5.49 -3.64 -19.81
C GLU A 24 6.50 -4.73 -19.43
N ASP A 25 7.79 -4.44 -19.57
CA ASP A 25 8.88 -5.43 -19.37
C ASP A 25 9.17 -5.75 -17.90
N LYS A 26 8.54 -5.02 -16.96
CA LYS A 26 8.75 -5.12 -15.50
C LYS A 26 10.21 -4.98 -15.04
N LEU A 27 11.10 -4.49 -15.91
CA LEU A 27 12.51 -4.28 -15.61
C LEU A 27 12.74 -2.90 -15.01
N SER A 28 13.84 -2.76 -14.29
CA SER A 28 14.37 -1.48 -13.84
C SER A 28 15.71 -1.20 -14.54
N ASN A 29 15.90 0.04 -14.99
CA ASN A 29 17.13 0.46 -15.65
C ASN A 29 17.62 1.78 -15.09
N THR A 30 18.93 1.91 -14.96
CA THR A 30 19.60 3.17 -14.66
C THR A 30 20.34 3.67 -15.90
N TYR A 31 20.03 4.89 -16.32
CA TYR A 31 20.60 5.55 -17.46
C TYR A 31 21.49 6.71 -17.00
N LYS A 32 22.74 6.77 -17.49
CA LYS A 32 23.73 7.81 -17.12
C LYS A 32 24.30 8.56 -18.29
N LYS A 33 24.05 8.08 -19.51
CA LYS A 33 24.54 8.64 -20.77
C LYS A 33 23.44 8.58 -21.81
N VAL A 34 23.50 9.46 -22.79
CA VAL A 34 22.67 9.41 -23.99
C VAL A 34 23.18 8.25 -24.88
N GLU A 35 22.30 7.33 -25.26
CA GLU A 35 22.62 6.19 -26.12
C GLU A 35 21.47 5.93 -27.10
N GLU A 36 21.78 5.50 -28.33
CA GLU A 36 20.79 5.30 -29.41
C GLU A 36 19.78 4.18 -29.12
N THR A 37 20.17 3.19 -28.27
CA THR A 37 19.35 2.03 -27.96
C THR A 37 18.33 2.25 -26.87
N GLN A 38 18.36 3.39 -26.19
CA GLN A 38 17.46 3.68 -25.08
C GLN A 38 16.27 4.57 -25.49
N PRO A 39 15.18 4.59 -24.71
CA PRO A 39 14.00 5.38 -25.05
C PRO A 39 14.30 6.87 -25.29
N ARG A 40 13.69 7.45 -26.33
CA ARG A 40 13.95 8.83 -26.74
C ARG A 40 13.76 9.83 -25.59
N PHE A 41 12.70 9.68 -24.78
CA PHE A 41 12.45 10.58 -23.66
C PHE A 41 13.54 10.50 -22.58
N ILE A 42 14.16 9.33 -22.38
CA ILE A 42 15.32 9.19 -21.48
C ILE A 42 16.50 10.00 -22.01
N ASN A 43 16.75 9.94 -23.31
CA ASN A 43 17.81 10.74 -23.95
C ASN A 43 17.54 12.24 -23.84
N GLN A 44 16.30 12.66 -24.03
CA GLN A 44 15.89 14.07 -23.88
C GLN A 44 16.11 14.56 -22.44
N LEU A 45 15.74 13.78 -21.43
CA LEU A 45 15.97 14.11 -20.03
C LEU A 45 17.46 14.14 -19.68
N LEU A 46 18.26 13.17 -20.15
CA LEU A 46 19.70 13.16 -19.92
C LEU A 46 20.46 14.29 -20.62
N SER A 47 19.84 14.92 -21.63
CA SER A 47 20.39 16.08 -22.32
C SER A 47 20.13 17.40 -21.59
N ILE A 48 19.31 17.40 -20.52
CA ILE A 48 19.07 18.58 -19.69
C ILE A 48 20.30 18.82 -18.82
N ASP A 49 20.82 20.05 -18.86
CA ASP A 49 21.98 20.42 -18.04
C ASP A 49 21.68 20.25 -16.55
N GLY A 50 22.61 19.62 -15.85
CA GLY A 50 22.46 19.33 -14.42
C GLY A 50 21.86 17.98 -14.08
N ILE A 51 21.27 17.23 -15.02
CA ILE A 51 20.82 15.84 -14.79
C ILE A 51 22.01 14.88 -14.94
N THR A 52 22.18 13.99 -13.95
CA THR A 52 23.32 13.06 -13.88
C THR A 52 22.94 11.61 -14.09
N SER A 53 21.73 11.21 -13.66
CA SER A 53 21.21 9.87 -13.89
C SER A 53 19.70 9.81 -13.84
N ILE A 54 19.14 8.79 -14.47
CA ILE A 54 17.71 8.49 -14.44
C ILE A 54 17.55 7.02 -14.13
N PHE A 55 16.88 6.69 -13.04
CA PHE A 55 16.41 5.35 -12.75
C PHE A 55 14.96 5.24 -13.19
N HIS A 56 14.66 4.27 -14.05
CA HIS A 56 13.30 4.03 -14.57
C HIS A 56 12.82 2.65 -14.15
N VAL A 57 11.73 2.62 -13.43
CA VAL A 57 11.04 1.39 -13.05
C VAL A 57 9.53 1.64 -13.10
N MET A 58 8.79 0.66 -13.64
CA MET A 58 7.34 0.75 -13.77
C MET A 58 6.89 2.08 -14.41
N ASN A 59 6.13 2.89 -13.70
CA ASN A 59 5.58 4.16 -14.14
C ASN A 59 6.28 5.39 -13.54
N PHE A 60 7.45 5.23 -12.94
CA PHE A 60 8.16 6.39 -12.39
C PHE A 60 9.64 6.44 -12.77
N LEU A 61 10.16 7.65 -12.75
CA LEU A 61 11.56 7.95 -12.86
C LEU A 61 12.07 8.53 -11.54
N ALA A 62 13.20 8.06 -11.05
CA ALA A 62 14.00 8.82 -10.11
C ALA A 62 15.06 9.58 -10.93
N VAL A 63 14.94 10.89 -10.95
CA VAL A 63 15.84 11.80 -11.68
C VAL A 63 16.83 12.38 -10.70
N ASP A 64 18.12 12.13 -10.93
CA ASP A 64 19.20 12.66 -10.12
C ASP A 64 19.85 13.87 -10.78
N LYS A 65 20.05 14.94 -10.01
CA LYS A 65 20.79 16.12 -10.44
C LYS A 65 22.19 16.18 -9.83
N ALA A 66 23.06 16.94 -10.46
CA ALA A 66 24.34 17.33 -9.87
C ALA A 66 24.12 18.15 -8.57
N PRO A 67 24.97 18.02 -7.54
CA PRO A 67 24.76 18.71 -6.27
C PRO A 67 24.67 20.23 -6.37
N LYS A 68 25.31 20.83 -7.37
CA LYS A 68 25.31 22.28 -7.61
C LYS A 68 24.19 22.78 -8.54
N ALA A 69 23.45 21.86 -9.17
CA ALA A 69 22.35 22.22 -10.04
C ALA A 69 21.10 22.57 -9.22
N ASP A 70 20.21 23.37 -9.80
CA ASP A 70 18.99 23.84 -9.14
C ASP A 70 17.73 23.20 -9.75
N TRP A 71 16.85 22.69 -8.90
CA TRP A 71 15.57 22.12 -9.33
C TRP A 71 14.65 23.16 -9.95
N GLU A 72 14.70 24.42 -9.53
CA GLU A 72 13.88 25.48 -10.11
C GLU A 72 14.18 25.69 -11.59
N VAL A 73 15.43 25.44 -12.00
CA VAL A 73 15.87 25.52 -13.41
C VAL A 73 15.54 24.23 -14.16
N ILE A 74 15.77 23.07 -13.56
CA ILE A 74 15.65 21.76 -14.22
C ILE A 74 14.17 21.33 -14.40
N LEU A 75 13.29 21.63 -13.45
CA LEU A 75 11.90 21.16 -13.51
C LEU A 75 11.10 21.67 -14.70
N PRO A 76 11.23 22.95 -15.16
CA PRO A 76 10.61 23.42 -16.39
C PRO A 76 11.06 22.63 -17.62
N ASP A 77 12.35 22.32 -17.73
CA ASP A 77 12.91 21.58 -18.86
C ASP A 77 12.46 20.11 -18.87
N ILE A 78 12.36 19.49 -17.69
CA ILE A 78 11.74 18.16 -17.56
C ILE A 78 10.31 18.18 -18.09
N LYS A 79 9.50 19.15 -17.70
CA LYS A 79 8.10 19.25 -18.17
C LYS A 79 8.04 19.52 -19.69
N ALA A 80 8.93 20.35 -20.22
CA ALA A 80 9.01 20.63 -21.66
C ALA A 80 9.38 19.39 -22.47
N ALA A 81 10.31 18.57 -21.99
CA ALA A 81 10.71 17.32 -22.65
C ALA A 81 9.54 16.33 -22.85
N PHE A 82 8.56 16.34 -21.96
CA PHE A 82 7.34 15.53 -22.11
C PHE A 82 6.26 16.20 -22.95
N SER A 83 6.21 17.53 -23.02
CA SER A 83 5.26 18.27 -23.84
C SER A 83 5.58 18.13 -25.34
N ASP A 84 6.86 18.11 -25.72
CA ASP A 84 7.29 17.89 -27.10
C ASP A 84 7.08 16.45 -27.58
N ALA A 85 7.11 15.49 -26.68
CA ALA A 85 6.82 14.08 -27.00
C ALA A 85 5.36 13.86 -27.44
N ASN A 86 4.42 14.68 -26.99
CA ASN A 86 3.00 14.58 -27.37
C ASN A 86 2.70 15.03 -28.80
N LYS A 87 3.53 15.89 -29.41
CA LYS A 87 3.31 16.38 -30.78
C LYS A 87 3.62 15.38 -31.90
N VAL A 88 4.30 14.28 -31.59
CA VAL A 88 4.75 13.27 -32.57
C VAL A 88 3.87 12.01 -32.57
N LEU A 89 2.92 11.86 -31.63
CA LEU A 89 2.13 10.63 -31.43
C LEU A 89 0.67 10.70 -31.91
N GLU A 90 0.29 11.71 -32.72
CA GLU A 90 -1.09 11.83 -33.25
C GLU A 90 -1.45 10.81 -34.36
N SER A 91 -0.65 9.80 -34.64
CA SER A 91 -0.93 8.84 -35.73
C SER A 91 -0.63 7.37 -35.45
N VAL A 92 -0.86 6.88 -34.25
CA VAL A 92 -0.95 5.43 -33.99
C VAL A 92 -2.07 5.18 -32.99
N ASN A 93 -3.05 4.36 -33.41
CA ASN A 93 -4.19 3.91 -32.63
C ASN A 93 -3.84 3.71 -31.16
N GLU A 94 -4.60 4.39 -30.28
CA GLU A 94 -4.52 4.21 -28.83
C GLU A 94 -4.78 2.73 -28.48
N PRO A 95 -3.79 1.98 -27.96
CA PRO A 95 -4.14 0.86 -27.11
C PRO A 95 -4.74 1.47 -25.85
N GLN A 96 -5.90 1.03 -25.44
CA GLN A 96 -6.45 1.34 -24.12
C GLN A 96 -5.37 0.96 -23.09
N ILE A 97 -4.68 1.97 -22.56
CA ILE A 97 -3.70 1.78 -21.51
C ILE A 97 -4.50 1.46 -20.27
N ASP A 98 -4.35 0.22 -19.84
CA ASP A 98 -4.86 -0.25 -18.56
C ASP A 98 -4.17 0.56 -17.44
N ASN A 99 -4.82 1.61 -16.95
CA ASN A 99 -4.30 2.57 -15.97
C ASN A 99 -4.12 1.97 -14.56
N HIS A 100 -3.87 0.66 -14.42
CA HIS A 100 -4.21 -0.06 -13.20
C HIS A 100 -3.07 -0.73 -12.44
N PHE A 101 -1.80 -0.51 -12.77
CA PHE A 101 -0.67 -1.01 -11.99
C PHE A 101 0.08 0.11 -11.24
N GLY A 102 -0.58 0.70 -10.24
CA GLY A 102 0.01 1.69 -9.35
C GLY A 102 0.04 1.21 -7.91
N GLU A 103 0.80 1.90 -7.09
CA GLU A 103 0.74 1.76 -5.64
C GLU A 103 -0.63 2.25 -5.15
N ILE A 104 -1.34 1.40 -4.42
CA ILE A 104 -2.66 1.66 -3.88
C ILE A 104 -2.55 1.61 -2.36
N LYS A 105 -2.75 2.75 -1.71
CA LYS A 105 -2.86 2.79 -0.25
C LYS A 105 -4.22 2.29 0.17
N ALA A 106 -4.26 1.30 1.05
CA ALA A 106 -5.49 0.76 1.62
C ALA A 106 -5.66 1.21 3.08
N GLU A 107 -6.84 1.74 3.39
CA GLU A 107 -7.18 2.24 4.73
C GLU A 107 -8.58 1.76 5.13
N LEU A 108 -8.73 1.39 6.41
CA LEU A 108 -9.98 0.92 6.99
C LEU A 108 -10.52 1.95 7.98
N LEU A 109 -11.74 2.43 7.77
CA LEU A 109 -12.40 3.35 8.69
C LEU A 109 -13.12 2.58 9.78
N THR A 110 -12.79 2.90 11.02
CA THR A 110 -13.40 2.30 12.21
C THR A 110 -14.02 3.38 13.11
N PHE A 111 -15.07 3.00 13.83
CA PHE A 111 -15.64 3.76 14.93
C PHE A 111 -15.58 2.91 16.20
N LYS A 112 -14.89 3.39 17.23
CA LYS A 112 -14.65 2.62 18.48
C LYS A 112 -14.17 1.18 18.22
N GLY A 113 -13.33 0.99 17.19
CA GLY A 113 -12.80 -0.32 16.80
C GLY A 113 -13.70 -1.15 15.89
N ILE A 114 -14.94 -0.72 15.61
CA ILE A 114 -15.85 -1.41 14.69
C ILE A 114 -15.60 -0.90 13.27
N PRO A 115 -15.19 -1.77 12.32
CA PRO A 115 -14.94 -1.38 10.95
C PRO A 115 -16.25 -1.16 10.18
N TYR A 116 -16.27 -0.18 9.24
CA TYR A 116 -17.47 0.07 8.45
C TYR A 116 -17.24 0.59 7.02
N GLN A 117 -16.01 1.04 6.68
CA GLN A 117 -15.70 1.52 5.33
C GLN A 117 -14.24 1.26 4.98
N ILE A 118 -13.99 0.86 3.74
CA ILE A 118 -12.65 0.78 3.14
C ILE A 118 -12.43 2.00 2.25
N LYS A 119 -11.19 2.49 2.21
CA LYS A 119 -10.75 3.52 1.28
C LYS A 119 -9.47 3.06 0.62
N LEU A 120 -9.44 3.13 -0.70
CA LEU A 120 -8.26 2.96 -1.52
C LEU A 120 -7.88 4.29 -2.16
N THR A 121 -6.59 4.61 -2.15
CA THR A 121 -6.06 5.82 -2.78
C THR A 121 -4.91 5.44 -3.71
N SER A 122 -5.02 5.82 -4.99
CA SER A 122 -4.01 5.58 -6.01
C SER A 122 -3.93 6.76 -6.97
N ALA A 123 -2.73 7.29 -7.23
CA ALA A 123 -2.46 8.31 -8.23
C ALA A 123 -3.45 9.51 -8.24
N GLY A 124 -3.93 9.93 -7.06
CA GLY A 124 -4.90 11.02 -6.92
C GLY A 124 -6.36 10.60 -7.10
N GLN A 125 -6.63 9.33 -7.38
CA GLN A 125 -7.98 8.75 -7.36
C GLN A 125 -8.25 8.13 -5.99
N GLU A 126 -9.49 8.24 -5.54
CA GLU A 126 -9.97 7.65 -4.30
C GLU A 126 -11.20 6.79 -4.59
N LEU A 127 -11.13 5.53 -4.16
CA LEU A 127 -12.27 4.61 -4.19
C LEU A 127 -12.66 4.29 -2.75
N ARG A 128 -13.94 4.40 -2.44
CA ARG A 128 -14.49 4.05 -1.12
C ARG A 128 -15.55 2.99 -1.29
N GLU A 129 -15.51 2.01 -0.40
CA GLU A 129 -16.52 0.97 -0.31
C GLU A 129 -16.97 0.79 1.12
N GLN A 130 -18.28 0.77 1.32
CA GLN A 130 -18.90 0.52 2.61
C GLN A 130 -18.91 -0.98 2.87
N LEU A 131 -18.58 -1.40 4.08
CA LEU A 131 -18.72 -2.80 4.47
C LEU A 131 -20.21 -3.21 4.45
N PRO A 132 -20.51 -4.52 4.44
CA PRO A 132 -21.88 -5.03 4.48
C PRO A 132 -22.74 -4.32 5.55
N GLN A 133 -24.02 -4.18 5.31
CA GLN A 133 -24.94 -3.40 6.16
C GLN A 133 -24.87 -3.82 7.63
N THR A 134 -24.64 -5.10 7.91
CA THR A 134 -24.42 -5.63 9.27
C THR A 134 -23.35 -4.89 10.05
N TYR A 135 -22.25 -4.48 9.40
CA TYR A 135 -21.16 -3.73 10.03
C TYR A 135 -21.58 -2.32 10.38
N VAL A 136 -22.30 -1.67 9.47
CA VAL A 136 -22.82 -0.31 9.68
C VAL A 136 -23.88 -0.28 10.80
N ASP A 137 -24.73 -1.30 10.83
CA ASP A 137 -25.75 -1.43 11.89
C ASP A 137 -25.10 -1.60 13.27
N HIS A 138 -24.07 -2.43 13.39
CA HIS A 138 -23.33 -2.61 14.63
C HIS A 138 -22.53 -1.36 15.01
N MET A 139 -21.93 -0.65 14.04
CA MET A 139 -21.30 0.64 14.29
C MET A 139 -22.32 1.65 14.83
N THR A 140 -23.53 1.67 14.29
CA THR A 140 -24.62 2.56 14.76
C THR A 140 -25.08 2.16 16.17
N GLN A 141 -25.18 0.88 16.48
CA GLN A 141 -25.51 0.38 17.83
C GLN A 141 -24.47 0.77 18.89
N ALA A 142 -23.22 0.94 18.51
CA ALA A 142 -22.16 1.37 19.41
C ALA A 142 -22.14 2.88 19.69
N GLN A 143 -22.99 3.66 19.02
CA GLN A 143 -23.09 5.11 19.22
C GLN A 143 -23.90 5.43 20.47
N THR A 144 -23.42 6.43 21.22
CA THR A 144 -24.14 7.01 22.34
C THR A 144 -24.49 8.47 22.04
N ALA A 145 -25.42 9.05 22.76
CA ALA A 145 -25.87 10.46 22.57
C ALA A 145 -24.74 11.50 22.76
N HIS A 146 -23.64 11.10 23.40
CA HIS A 146 -22.49 11.97 23.69
C HIS A 146 -21.33 11.79 22.69
N ASP A 147 -21.44 10.83 21.77
CA ASP A 147 -20.36 10.53 20.83
C ASP A 147 -20.32 11.56 19.69
N ASN A 148 -19.14 12.07 19.43
CA ASN A 148 -18.87 12.79 18.19
C ASN A 148 -18.20 11.84 17.18
N ILE A 149 -19.00 11.29 16.26
CA ILE A 149 -18.57 10.30 15.27
C ILE A 149 -17.38 10.81 14.47
N VAL A 150 -17.36 12.09 14.10
CA VAL A 150 -16.30 12.68 13.27
C VAL A 150 -14.95 12.65 13.99
N PHE A 151 -14.94 12.91 15.29
CA PHE A 151 -13.70 12.89 16.09
C PHE A 151 -13.29 11.48 16.54
N MET A 152 -14.26 10.58 16.69
CA MET A 152 -14.00 9.23 17.23
C MET A 152 -13.68 8.18 16.17
N ARG A 153 -13.97 8.47 14.91
CA ARG A 153 -13.59 7.59 13.80
C ARG A 153 -12.09 7.65 13.56
N LYS A 154 -11.50 6.50 13.23
CA LYS A 154 -10.07 6.38 12.94
C LYS A 154 -9.85 5.63 11.63
N TRP A 155 -8.91 6.11 10.83
CA TRP A 155 -8.38 5.39 9.69
C TRP A 155 -7.23 4.51 10.15
N LEU A 156 -7.38 3.20 9.94
CA LEU A 156 -6.32 2.22 10.14
C LEU A 156 -5.62 2.00 8.81
N ASP A 157 -4.29 2.11 8.80
CA ASP A 157 -3.49 1.81 7.63
C ASP A 157 -3.38 0.29 7.45
N LEU A 158 -3.84 -0.22 6.31
CA LEU A 158 -3.73 -1.63 5.93
C LEU A 158 -2.50 -1.90 5.05
N GLY A 159 -1.67 -0.87 4.83
CA GLY A 159 -0.48 -0.92 3.98
C GLY A 159 -0.80 -0.80 2.49
N ASN A 160 0.26 -0.84 1.69
CA ASN A 160 0.14 -0.66 0.25
C ASN A 160 -0.19 -1.97 -0.47
N ARG A 161 -0.94 -1.85 -1.57
CA ARG A 161 -1.30 -2.91 -2.51
C ARG A 161 -0.87 -2.51 -3.90
N TYR A 162 -0.83 -3.46 -4.82
CA TYR A 162 -0.45 -3.25 -6.22
C TYR A 162 -1.40 -4.04 -7.10
N GLY A 163 -1.90 -3.43 -8.17
CA GLY A 163 -2.80 -4.08 -9.10
C GLY A 163 -3.92 -3.17 -9.62
N ASN A 164 -4.96 -3.78 -10.16
CA ASN A 164 -6.19 -3.08 -10.51
C ASN A 164 -6.91 -2.64 -9.24
N ILE A 165 -7.36 -1.39 -9.17
CA ILE A 165 -7.95 -0.82 -7.96
C ILE A 165 -9.22 -1.57 -7.52
N GLN A 166 -10.02 -2.09 -8.48
CA GLN A 166 -11.22 -2.85 -8.17
C GLN A 166 -10.88 -4.24 -7.62
N GLU A 167 -9.93 -4.95 -8.23
CA GLU A 167 -9.46 -6.24 -7.74
C GLU A 167 -8.82 -6.13 -6.36
N VAL A 168 -8.10 -5.02 -6.12
CA VAL A 168 -7.54 -4.72 -4.81
C VAL A 168 -8.64 -4.44 -3.80
N MET A 169 -9.72 -3.73 -4.18
CA MET A 169 -10.86 -3.49 -3.30
C MET A 169 -11.52 -4.80 -2.87
N ASP A 170 -11.80 -5.68 -3.84
CA ASP A 170 -12.40 -7.00 -3.58
C ASP A 170 -11.52 -7.83 -2.63
N GLY A 171 -10.19 -7.83 -2.86
CA GLY A 171 -9.23 -8.53 -2.01
C GLY A 171 -9.15 -7.94 -0.60
N VAL A 172 -9.09 -6.61 -0.46
CA VAL A 172 -9.06 -5.94 0.84
C VAL A 172 -10.37 -6.15 1.60
N LEU A 173 -11.50 -6.11 0.91
CA LEU A 173 -12.80 -6.44 1.51
C LEU A 173 -12.79 -7.85 2.10
N GLU A 174 -12.31 -8.84 1.34
CA GLU A 174 -12.20 -10.22 1.83
C GLU A 174 -11.27 -10.36 3.04
N GLU A 175 -10.13 -9.65 3.05
CA GLU A 175 -9.19 -9.60 4.18
C GLU A 175 -9.84 -8.99 5.43
N VAL A 176 -10.60 -7.90 5.27
CA VAL A 176 -11.29 -7.23 6.38
C VAL A 176 -12.38 -8.13 6.95
N LEU A 177 -13.21 -8.75 6.10
CA LEU A 177 -14.25 -9.67 6.54
C LEU A 177 -13.68 -10.93 7.22
N ALA A 178 -12.49 -11.38 6.81
CA ALA A 178 -11.77 -12.46 7.46
C ALA A 178 -11.26 -12.08 8.85
N THR A 179 -10.76 -10.84 8.99
CA THR A 179 -10.22 -10.30 10.25
C THR A 179 -11.32 -10.04 11.26
N TYR A 180 -12.43 -9.44 10.81
CA TYR A 180 -13.59 -9.05 11.63
C TYR A 180 -14.84 -9.81 11.17
N PRO A 181 -14.97 -11.12 11.41
CA PRO A 181 -16.16 -11.87 11.02
C PRO A 181 -17.40 -11.34 11.74
N GLU A 182 -18.56 -11.41 11.09
CA GLU A 182 -19.84 -10.92 11.64
C GLU A 182 -20.14 -11.44 13.05
N SER A 183 -19.73 -12.67 13.35
CA SER A 183 -19.90 -13.27 14.69
C SER A 183 -19.16 -12.52 15.81
N GLN A 184 -18.18 -11.69 15.49
CA GLN A 184 -17.43 -10.87 16.46
C GLN A 184 -18.03 -9.48 16.66
N LEU A 185 -18.87 -8.99 15.74
CA LEU A 185 -19.44 -7.65 15.80
C LEU A 185 -20.21 -7.36 17.11
N PRO A 186 -21.06 -8.25 17.63
CA PRO A 186 -21.73 -8.02 18.92
C PRO A 186 -20.75 -7.82 20.09
N VAL A 187 -19.63 -8.54 20.08
CA VAL A 187 -18.58 -8.41 21.10
C VAL A 187 -17.90 -7.04 20.99
N LEU A 188 -17.60 -6.59 19.75
CA LEU A 188 -17.04 -5.27 19.52
C LEU A 188 -17.98 -4.16 20.00
N VAL A 189 -19.29 -4.27 19.72
CA VAL A 189 -20.32 -3.32 20.22
C VAL A 189 -20.34 -3.28 21.74
N LYS A 190 -20.34 -4.43 22.39
CA LYS A 190 -20.32 -4.52 23.86
C LYS A 190 -19.11 -3.76 24.43
N HIS A 191 -17.90 -4.02 23.91
CA HIS A 191 -16.68 -3.33 24.34
C HIS A 191 -16.74 -1.83 24.04
N ALA A 192 -17.24 -1.44 22.88
CA ALA A 192 -17.39 -0.02 22.50
C ALA A 192 -18.30 0.77 23.45
N LEU A 193 -19.26 0.11 24.09
CA LEU A 193 -20.19 0.71 25.05
C LEU A 193 -19.66 0.68 26.50
N GLU A 194 -18.85 -0.30 26.86
CA GLU A 194 -18.32 -0.49 28.21
C GLU A 194 -17.06 0.35 28.49
N GLU A 195 -16.26 0.66 27.45
CA GLU A 195 -14.99 1.35 27.63
C GLU A 195 -15.08 2.87 27.47
N ASN A 196 -14.53 3.58 28.45
CA ASN A 196 -14.21 5.00 28.35
C ASN A 196 -13.08 5.22 27.32
N HIS A 197 -13.39 5.12 26.02
CA HIS A 197 -12.63 5.66 24.89
C HIS A 197 -11.20 5.13 24.61
N ALA A 198 -10.68 4.16 25.31
CA ALA A 198 -9.42 3.51 24.97
C ALA A 198 -9.64 2.40 23.93
N THR A 199 -9.82 2.81 22.69
CA THR A 199 -10.06 1.93 21.53
C THR A 199 -8.83 1.12 21.15
N ASN A 200 -8.53 0.11 21.90
CA ASN A 200 -7.56 -0.89 21.48
C ASN A 200 -8.29 -2.21 21.35
N ASN A 201 -8.31 -2.80 20.15
CA ASN A 201 -8.83 -4.16 19.88
C ASN A 201 -8.07 -5.27 20.63
N TYR A 202 -7.42 -4.93 21.75
CA TYR A 202 -6.59 -5.84 22.54
C TYR A 202 -7.35 -7.05 23.07
N HIS A 203 -8.68 -7.01 23.14
CA HIS A 203 -9.50 -8.13 23.63
C HIS A 203 -9.46 -9.38 22.73
N PHE A 204 -9.05 -9.23 21.47
CA PHE A 204 -8.89 -10.32 20.52
C PHE A 204 -7.44 -10.81 20.40
N TYR A 205 -6.48 -10.08 20.99
CA TYR A 205 -5.08 -10.48 20.92
C TYR A 205 -4.82 -11.69 21.79
N ARG A 206 -4.32 -12.74 21.18
CA ARG A 206 -3.85 -13.94 21.88
C ARG A 206 -2.70 -14.59 21.13
N HIS A 207 -1.81 -15.22 21.89
CA HIS A 207 -0.84 -16.11 21.29
C HIS A 207 -1.54 -17.34 20.73
N VAL A 208 -1.09 -17.79 19.57
CA VAL A 208 -1.51 -19.01 18.90
C VAL A 208 -0.32 -19.93 18.88
N SER A 209 -0.49 -21.18 19.24
CA SER A 209 0.59 -22.16 19.15
C SER A 209 0.85 -22.57 17.70
N LEU A 210 2.06 -23.05 17.42
CA LEU A 210 2.41 -23.58 16.11
C LEU A 210 1.48 -24.74 15.70
N ASP A 211 1.15 -25.63 16.63
CA ASP A 211 0.26 -26.77 16.39
C ASP A 211 -1.17 -26.31 16.03
N GLU A 212 -1.71 -25.32 16.77
CA GLU A 212 -3.03 -24.73 16.47
C GLU A 212 -3.03 -24.08 15.09
N TYR A 213 -1.99 -23.31 14.75
CA TYR A 213 -1.87 -22.66 13.46
C TYR A 213 -1.78 -23.70 12.33
N HIS A 214 -0.92 -24.69 12.48
CA HIS A 214 -0.72 -25.76 11.49
C HIS A 214 -1.98 -26.61 11.27
N ALA A 215 -2.78 -26.84 12.30
CA ALA A 215 -4.04 -27.57 12.21
C ALA A 215 -5.19 -26.76 11.56
N THR A 216 -4.95 -25.49 11.21
CA THR A 216 -5.98 -24.60 10.68
C THR A 216 -5.94 -24.56 9.14
N ASP A 217 -6.86 -25.24 8.47
CA ASP A 217 -6.94 -25.32 7.00
C ASP A 217 -7.46 -24.03 6.36
N ASN A 218 -8.32 -23.27 7.04
CA ASN A 218 -8.96 -22.08 6.50
C ASN A 218 -8.05 -20.86 6.60
N TRP A 219 -7.61 -20.35 5.46
CA TRP A 219 -6.74 -19.19 5.37
C TRP A 219 -7.32 -17.91 6.03
N LYS A 220 -8.64 -17.72 6.01
CA LYS A 220 -9.30 -16.57 6.68
C LYS A 220 -9.12 -16.65 8.19
N THR A 221 -9.17 -17.88 8.73
CA THR A 221 -8.88 -18.11 10.16
C THR A 221 -7.41 -17.90 10.46
N ARG A 222 -6.49 -18.41 9.60
CA ARG A 222 -5.04 -18.16 9.75
C ARG A 222 -4.71 -16.66 9.69
N LEU A 223 -5.29 -15.93 8.73
CA LEU A 223 -5.13 -14.47 8.66
C LEU A 223 -5.62 -13.77 9.93
N ARG A 224 -6.80 -14.14 10.42
CA ARG A 224 -7.35 -13.57 11.66
C ARG A 224 -6.46 -13.86 12.87
N MET A 225 -5.92 -15.06 12.99
CA MET A 225 -4.96 -15.41 14.05
C MET A 225 -3.75 -14.47 14.02
N LEU A 226 -3.18 -14.19 12.85
CA LEU A 226 -2.03 -13.30 12.70
C LEU A 226 -2.40 -11.83 12.93
N ASN A 227 -3.57 -11.37 12.47
CA ASN A 227 -4.01 -9.98 12.68
C ASN A 227 -4.31 -9.67 14.16
N HIS A 228 -4.66 -10.69 14.93
CA HIS A 228 -4.88 -10.59 16.37
C HIS A 228 -3.72 -11.18 17.19
N PHE A 229 -2.56 -11.35 16.57
CA PHE A 229 -1.37 -11.81 17.27
C PHE A 229 -0.78 -10.65 18.09
N PRO A 230 -0.41 -10.86 19.36
CA PRO A 230 0.27 -9.85 20.15
C PRO A 230 1.68 -9.58 19.60
N LYS A 231 2.41 -8.65 20.21
CA LYS A 231 3.82 -8.42 19.84
C LYS A 231 4.57 -9.77 19.90
N PRO A 232 5.13 -10.24 18.77
CA PRO A 232 5.73 -11.57 18.72
C PRO A 232 7.05 -11.62 19.49
N THR A 233 7.39 -12.83 19.97
CA THR A 233 8.63 -13.19 20.62
C THR A 233 9.44 -14.14 19.75
N PHE A 234 10.70 -14.43 20.12
CA PHE A 234 11.52 -15.39 19.38
C PHE A 234 10.94 -16.82 19.37
N GLU A 235 10.10 -17.17 20.35
CA GLU A 235 9.41 -18.45 20.40
C GLU A 235 8.34 -18.59 19.29
N ASP A 236 7.87 -17.46 18.76
CA ASP A 236 6.85 -17.41 17.71
C ASP A 236 7.44 -17.51 16.28
N ILE A 237 8.77 -17.42 16.14
CA ILE A 237 9.43 -17.47 14.81
C ILE A 237 9.05 -18.72 14.02
N PRO A 238 8.99 -19.94 14.56
CA PRO A 238 8.61 -21.11 13.76
C PRO A 238 7.19 -21.01 13.17
N LEU A 239 6.25 -20.37 13.88
CA LEU A 239 4.90 -20.11 13.37
C LEU A 239 4.93 -19.06 12.26
N LEU A 240 5.69 -17.99 12.44
CA LEU A 240 5.80 -16.92 11.45
C LEU A 240 6.51 -17.40 10.17
N ASP A 241 7.52 -18.25 10.30
CA ASP A 241 8.22 -18.89 9.17
C ASP A 241 7.26 -19.80 8.37
N LEU A 242 6.44 -20.59 9.05
CA LEU A 242 5.38 -21.38 8.41
C LEU A 242 4.39 -20.44 7.67
N ALA A 243 4.00 -19.34 8.29
CA ALA A 243 3.07 -18.38 7.71
C ALA A 243 3.64 -17.63 6.48
N LEU A 244 4.97 -17.44 6.40
CA LEU A 244 5.63 -16.91 5.20
C LEU A 244 5.47 -17.81 3.96
N SER A 245 5.30 -19.09 4.18
CA SER A 245 5.12 -20.10 3.12
C SER A 245 3.64 -20.36 2.80
N ASP A 246 2.70 -19.61 3.37
CA ASP A 246 1.26 -19.78 3.11
C ASP A 246 0.91 -19.56 1.63
N GLU A 247 -0.06 -20.31 1.12
CA GLU A 247 -0.57 -20.15 -0.24
C GLU A 247 -1.20 -18.78 -0.50
N LYS A 248 -1.76 -18.13 0.54
CA LYS A 248 -2.47 -16.86 0.47
C LYS A 248 -1.57 -15.67 0.77
N VAL A 249 -1.51 -14.74 -0.17
CA VAL A 249 -0.72 -13.51 -0.05
C VAL A 249 -1.04 -12.68 1.21
N PRO A 250 -2.31 -12.50 1.61
CA PRO A 250 -2.63 -11.77 2.85
C PRO A 250 -1.99 -12.36 4.10
N VAL A 251 -1.94 -13.69 4.19
CA VAL A 251 -1.33 -14.41 5.32
C VAL A 251 0.19 -14.16 5.34
N ARG A 252 0.87 -14.35 4.19
CA ARG A 252 2.31 -14.07 4.07
C ARG A 252 2.66 -12.63 4.41
N ARG A 253 1.84 -11.67 3.94
CA ARG A 253 2.02 -10.24 4.22
C ARG A 253 1.94 -9.96 5.71
N GLN A 254 0.97 -10.52 6.41
CA GLN A 254 0.82 -10.32 7.85
C GLN A 254 1.96 -10.95 8.64
N ALA A 255 2.48 -12.09 8.21
CA ALA A 255 3.67 -12.69 8.80
C ALA A 255 4.90 -11.76 8.69
N ILE A 256 5.10 -11.12 7.52
CA ILE A 256 6.17 -10.12 7.32
C ILE A 256 5.97 -8.92 8.26
N VAL A 257 4.74 -8.43 8.43
CA VAL A 257 4.45 -7.32 9.34
C VAL A 257 4.82 -7.68 10.77
N LEU A 258 4.47 -8.88 11.23
CA LEU A 258 4.80 -9.36 12.58
C LEU A 258 6.32 -9.55 12.74
N LEU A 259 7.01 -10.11 11.76
CA LEU A 259 8.48 -10.22 11.76
C LEU A 259 9.14 -8.83 11.80
N GLY A 260 8.57 -7.83 11.13
CA GLY A 260 9.05 -6.45 11.18
C GLY A 260 8.96 -5.78 12.56
N MET A 261 8.23 -6.37 13.52
CA MET A 261 8.16 -5.88 14.90
C MET A 261 9.37 -6.29 15.76
N PHE A 262 10.23 -7.17 15.25
CA PHE A 262 11.48 -7.52 15.94
C PHE A 262 12.53 -6.43 15.69
N GLU A 263 13.18 -5.99 16.75
CA GLU A 263 14.30 -5.04 16.71
C GLU A 263 15.67 -5.74 16.63
N SER A 264 15.72 -6.98 16.13
CA SER A 264 16.91 -7.83 16.11
C SER A 264 17.31 -8.20 14.70
N LYS A 265 18.61 -8.26 14.43
CA LYS A 265 19.16 -8.77 13.16
C LYS A 265 19.01 -10.29 13.00
N GLU A 266 18.66 -11.00 14.06
CA GLU A 266 18.50 -12.45 14.04
C GLU A 266 17.33 -12.93 13.20
N ILE A 267 16.38 -12.03 12.87
CA ILE A 267 15.26 -12.35 11.96
C ILE A 267 15.62 -12.24 10.48
N LEU A 268 16.77 -11.64 10.11
CA LEU A 268 17.15 -11.44 8.71
C LEU A 268 17.13 -12.73 7.87
N PRO A 269 17.54 -13.92 8.36
CA PRO A 269 17.47 -15.15 7.59
C PRO A 269 16.06 -15.56 7.15
N TYR A 270 15.02 -15.06 7.83
CA TYR A 270 13.60 -15.34 7.51
C TYR A 270 12.98 -14.33 6.54
N LEU A 271 13.70 -13.25 6.22
CA LEU A 271 13.24 -12.20 5.30
C LEU A 271 13.89 -12.29 3.91
N TYR A 272 14.88 -13.16 3.73
CA TYR A 272 15.62 -13.42 2.50
C TYR A 272 15.51 -14.88 2.08
#